data_070720261ea0e108679a08bcd223df38
#
_entry.id   070720261ea0e108679a08bcd223df38
#
_cell.length_a   1.000
_cell.length_b   1.000
_cell.length_c   1.000
_cell.angle_alpha   90.00
_cell.angle_beta   90.00
_cell.angle_gamma   90.00
#
_symmetry.space_group_name_H-M   'P 1'
#
loop_
_entity.id
_entity.type
_entity.pdbx_description
1 polymer ?
#
loop_
_entity_poly.entity_id
_entity_poly.type
_entity_poly.pdbx_seq_one_letter_code
_entity_poly.pdbx_strand_id
1 'polypeptide(L)'
;GLFTRFIGTDGLRDEALIKDVGAEALATSFFSSPTSPADNPNQKTLHDLYNAEFKEGADKAFVDQTYDATFLTLLAIEKAGSADRAKMAAGLREVASAPGEKVGPGEWAKAKALIKEGKDIDYDGAGGAYDFDAAGDVTGYIGKFVVDGDKYKQTAVMQ
;
A
#
# COMPACT_ATOMS: atom_id res chain seq x y z
N GLY A 1 -12.01 13.48 -32.70
CA GLY A 1 -10.90 12.61 -32.33
C GLY A 1 -11.13 11.18 -32.74
N LEU A 2 -10.05 10.37 -32.87
CA LEU A 2 -10.15 8.94 -33.24
C LEU A 2 -10.61 8.09 -32.05
N PHE A 3 -10.37 8.54 -30.84
CA PHE A 3 -10.70 7.83 -29.62
C PHE A 3 -11.44 8.77 -28.65
N THR A 4 -12.44 8.23 -27.97
CA THR A 4 -13.26 8.94 -26.98
C THR A 4 -13.15 8.32 -25.60
N ARG A 5 -12.42 7.21 -25.47
CA ARG A 5 -12.24 6.48 -24.22
C ARG A 5 -10.81 5.95 -24.12
N PHE A 6 -10.21 6.11 -22.96
CA PHE A 6 -8.88 5.61 -22.66
C PHE A 6 -8.91 4.72 -21.42
N ILE A 7 -7.99 3.77 -21.38
CA ILE A 7 -7.69 2.98 -20.21
C ILE A 7 -6.28 3.35 -19.80
N GLY A 8 -6.13 3.95 -18.63
CA GLY A 8 -4.84 4.33 -18.06
C GLY A 8 -4.43 3.38 -16.94
N THR A 9 -3.13 3.35 -16.67
CA THR A 9 -2.56 2.67 -15.50
C THR A 9 -2.21 3.69 -14.42
N ASP A 10 -1.63 3.21 -13.34
CA ASP A 10 -1.15 4.00 -12.20
C ASP A 10 -0.26 5.17 -12.59
N GLY A 11 0.64 5.00 -13.57
CA GLY A 11 1.53 6.04 -14.07
C GLY A 11 0.82 7.23 -14.73
N LEU A 12 -0.48 7.08 -15.07
CA LEU A 12 -1.32 8.17 -15.59
C LEU A 12 -2.30 8.70 -14.53
N ARG A 13 -2.29 8.16 -13.31
CA ARG A 13 -3.15 8.63 -12.21
C ARG A 13 -2.50 9.81 -11.48
N ASP A 14 -2.35 10.91 -12.20
CA ASP A 14 -1.83 12.17 -11.69
C ASP A 14 -2.84 13.31 -12.00
N GLU A 15 -3.14 14.15 -11.04
CA GLU A 15 -4.05 15.28 -11.21
C GLU A 15 -3.55 16.28 -12.26
N ALA A 16 -2.23 16.31 -12.53
CA ALA A 16 -1.67 17.09 -13.62
C ALA A 16 -2.25 16.67 -14.98
N LEU A 17 -2.49 15.38 -15.20
CA LEU A 17 -3.13 14.90 -16.44
C LEU A 17 -4.54 15.50 -16.60
N ILE A 18 -5.33 15.53 -15.53
CA ILE A 18 -6.69 16.11 -15.57
C ILE A 18 -6.61 17.61 -15.89
N LYS A 19 -5.65 18.30 -15.29
CA LYS A 19 -5.43 19.73 -15.49
C LYS A 19 -4.99 20.06 -16.92
N ASP A 20 -4.14 19.24 -17.52
CA ASP A 20 -3.56 19.49 -18.84
C ASP A 20 -4.51 19.09 -19.98
N VAL A 21 -5.27 18.01 -19.81
CA VAL A 21 -6.15 17.45 -20.85
C VAL A 21 -7.61 17.89 -20.69
N GLY A 22 -8.02 18.19 -19.47
CA GLY A 22 -9.39 18.53 -19.11
C GLY A 22 -10.24 17.33 -18.70
N ALA A 23 -11.03 17.47 -17.64
CA ALA A 23 -11.89 16.42 -17.10
C ALA A 23 -12.91 15.90 -18.13
N GLU A 24 -13.45 16.79 -18.99
CA GLU A 24 -14.42 16.41 -20.01
C GLU A 24 -13.84 15.41 -21.02
N ALA A 25 -12.59 15.61 -21.44
CA ALA A 25 -11.90 14.69 -22.37
C ALA A 25 -11.64 13.31 -21.76
N LEU A 26 -11.60 13.21 -20.44
CA LEU A 26 -11.36 11.99 -19.67
C LEU A 26 -12.64 11.36 -19.09
N ALA A 27 -13.82 11.99 -19.30
CA ALA A 27 -15.07 11.62 -18.62
C ALA A 27 -15.52 10.17 -18.84
N THR A 28 -15.18 9.58 -19.99
CA THR A 28 -15.52 8.17 -20.31
C THR A 28 -14.38 7.19 -20.05
N SER A 29 -13.23 7.70 -19.59
CA SER A 29 -12.01 6.93 -19.35
C SER A 29 -11.98 6.37 -17.93
N PHE A 30 -11.16 5.35 -17.70
CA PHE A 30 -10.86 4.87 -16.36
C PHE A 30 -9.38 4.52 -16.22
N PHE A 31 -8.94 4.48 -14.97
CA PHE A 31 -7.54 4.24 -14.60
C PHE A 31 -7.49 3.12 -13.58
N SER A 32 -6.49 2.25 -13.70
CA SER A 32 -6.20 1.22 -12.71
C SER A 32 -4.97 1.61 -11.91
N SER A 33 -4.97 1.33 -10.63
CA SER A 33 -3.81 1.57 -9.75
C SER A 33 -3.88 0.61 -8.57
N PRO A 34 -2.75 0.18 -8.03
CA PRO A 34 -2.73 -0.48 -6.73
C PRO A 34 -3.48 0.35 -5.68
N THR A 35 -4.19 -0.34 -4.83
CA THR A 35 -4.99 0.25 -3.74
C THR A 35 -4.96 -0.67 -2.53
N SER A 36 -5.70 -0.32 -1.51
CA SER A 36 -5.90 -1.09 -0.29
C SER A 36 -7.26 -1.78 -0.29
N PRO A 37 -7.46 -2.83 0.53
CA PRO A 37 -8.78 -3.42 0.70
C PRO A 37 -9.77 -2.36 1.21
N ALA A 38 -11.04 -2.51 0.83
CA ALA A 38 -12.09 -1.64 1.33
C ALA A 38 -12.19 -1.74 2.86
N ASP A 39 -12.44 -0.62 3.51
CA ASP A 39 -12.63 -0.52 4.97
C ASP A 39 -11.45 -1.03 5.82
N ASN A 40 -10.22 -0.98 5.30
CA ASN A 40 -9.02 -1.37 6.04
C ASN A 40 -8.72 -0.37 7.17
N PRO A 41 -8.82 -0.75 8.46
CA PRO A 41 -8.55 0.15 9.58
C PRO A 41 -7.08 0.58 9.64
N ASN A 42 -6.16 -0.24 9.15
CA ASN A 42 -4.74 0.06 9.11
C ASN A 42 -4.41 1.14 8.08
N GLN A 43 -5.14 1.19 6.95
CA GLN A 43 -5.06 2.29 6.02
C GLN A 43 -5.45 3.61 6.68
N LYS A 44 -6.60 3.61 7.38
CA LYS A 44 -7.03 4.81 8.11
C LYS A 44 -5.99 5.24 9.14
N THR A 45 -5.43 4.31 9.88
CA THR A 45 -4.37 4.60 10.88
C THR A 45 -3.14 5.24 10.22
N LEU A 46 -2.67 4.68 9.09
CA LEU A 46 -1.54 5.27 8.35
C LEU A 46 -1.88 6.67 7.85
N HIS A 47 -3.05 6.86 7.25
CA HIS A 47 -3.46 8.16 6.71
C HIS A 47 -3.58 9.22 7.81
N ASP A 48 -4.10 8.87 8.97
CA ASP A 48 -4.17 9.78 10.12
C ASP A 48 -2.75 10.18 10.60
N LEU A 49 -1.83 9.22 10.71
CA LEU A 49 -0.42 9.48 11.07
C LEU A 49 0.29 10.35 10.02
N TYR A 50 0.11 10.01 8.74
CA TYR A 50 0.72 10.73 7.63
C TYR A 50 0.25 12.19 7.58
N ASN A 51 -1.07 12.41 7.66
CA ASN A 51 -1.64 13.76 7.60
C ASN A 51 -1.32 14.59 8.84
N ALA A 52 -1.12 13.96 10.00
CA ALA A 52 -0.64 14.65 11.21
C ALA A 52 0.77 15.23 11.01
N GLU A 53 1.65 14.51 10.29
CA GLU A 53 3.02 14.93 10.00
C GLU A 53 3.11 15.88 8.80
N PHE A 54 2.47 15.51 7.67
CA PHE A 54 2.62 16.19 6.38
C PHE A 54 1.41 17.02 5.97
N LYS A 55 0.33 17.03 6.76
CA LYS A 55 -0.93 17.77 6.60
C LYS A 55 -1.85 17.27 5.49
N GLU A 56 -1.30 16.74 4.38
CA GLU A 56 -2.06 16.28 3.22
C GLU A 56 -1.29 15.25 2.42
N GLY A 57 -1.97 14.55 1.52
CA GLY A 57 -1.34 13.69 0.52
C GLY A 57 -1.30 12.21 0.88
N ALA A 58 -1.93 11.79 1.97
CA ALA A 58 -2.02 10.36 2.34
C ALA A 58 -2.78 9.53 1.29
N ASP A 59 -3.67 10.14 0.51
CA ASP A 59 -4.49 9.51 -0.52
C ASP A 59 -3.81 9.40 -1.90
N LYS A 60 -2.56 9.87 -2.01
CA LYS A 60 -1.79 9.74 -3.25
C LYS A 60 -1.47 8.28 -3.55
N ALA A 61 -1.26 7.99 -4.83
CA ALA A 61 -0.89 6.66 -5.28
C ALA A 61 0.37 6.18 -4.58
N PHE A 62 0.38 4.90 -4.18
CA PHE A 62 1.50 4.19 -3.57
C PHE A 62 1.92 4.61 -2.15
N VAL A 63 1.24 5.53 -1.48
CA VAL A 63 1.59 5.90 -0.09
C VAL A 63 1.52 4.68 0.82
N ASP A 64 0.41 3.94 0.78
CA ASP A 64 0.20 2.74 1.61
C ASP A 64 1.27 1.68 1.33
N GLN A 65 1.45 1.33 0.05
CA GLN A 65 2.38 0.27 -0.37
C GLN A 65 3.84 0.64 -0.09
N THR A 66 4.21 1.91 -0.25
CA THR A 66 5.59 2.38 0.03
C THR A 66 5.88 2.34 1.53
N TYR A 67 4.92 2.76 2.35
CA TYR A 67 5.05 2.66 3.79
C TYR A 67 5.21 1.21 4.23
N ASP A 68 4.32 0.32 3.79
CA ASP A 68 4.32 -1.09 4.18
C ASP A 68 5.60 -1.79 3.72
N ALA A 69 6.04 -1.57 2.48
CA ALA A 69 7.29 -2.15 1.97
C ALA A 69 8.51 -1.70 2.80
N THR A 70 8.53 -0.44 3.21
CA THR A 70 9.60 0.10 4.07
C THR A 70 9.52 -0.50 5.46
N PHE A 71 8.33 -0.53 6.06
CA PHE A 71 8.12 -1.05 7.41
C PHE A 71 8.46 -2.53 7.49
N LEU A 72 7.98 -3.36 6.55
CA LEU A 72 8.32 -4.78 6.43
C LEU A 72 9.83 -5.00 6.26
N THR A 73 10.49 -4.20 5.44
CA THR A 73 11.94 -4.30 5.27
C THR A 73 12.69 -4.04 6.58
N LEU A 74 12.28 -3.05 7.33
CA LEU A 74 12.87 -2.72 8.64
C LEU A 74 12.60 -3.83 9.68
N LEU A 75 11.37 -4.38 9.70
CA LEU A 75 11.03 -5.53 10.56
C LEU A 75 11.86 -6.77 10.21
N ALA A 76 12.06 -7.03 8.91
CA ALA A 76 12.89 -8.14 8.45
C ALA A 76 14.36 -8.00 8.87
N ILE A 77 14.91 -6.79 8.83
CA ILE A 77 16.26 -6.49 9.35
C ILE A 77 16.35 -6.72 10.85
N GLU A 78 15.36 -6.24 11.61
CA GLU A 78 15.30 -6.43 13.07
C GLU A 78 15.19 -7.91 13.43
N LYS A 79 14.32 -8.66 12.75
CA LYS A 79 14.13 -10.13 12.95
C LYS A 79 15.39 -10.91 12.60
N ALA A 80 16.04 -10.58 11.48
CA ALA A 80 17.26 -11.24 11.03
C ALA A 80 18.51 -10.83 11.82
N GLY A 81 18.46 -9.72 12.57
CA GLY A 81 19.63 -9.11 13.21
C GLY A 81 20.71 -8.70 12.20
N SER A 82 20.36 -8.49 10.93
CA SER A 82 21.31 -8.27 9.84
C SER A 82 20.63 -7.64 8.63
N ALA A 83 21.34 -6.76 7.92
CA ALA A 83 20.94 -6.21 6.63
C ALA A 83 21.46 -7.05 5.44
N ASP A 84 21.98 -8.25 5.67
CA ASP A 84 22.33 -9.20 4.60
C ASP A 84 21.09 -9.61 3.82
N ARG A 85 21.14 -9.55 2.49
CA ARG A 85 19.97 -9.75 1.63
C ARG A 85 19.31 -11.12 1.79
N ALA A 86 20.12 -12.18 1.95
CA ALA A 86 19.57 -13.53 2.08
C ALA A 86 18.86 -13.71 3.42
N LYS A 87 19.44 -13.17 4.51
CA LYS A 87 18.83 -13.17 5.84
C LYS A 87 17.57 -12.31 5.90
N MET A 88 17.60 -11.13 5.29
CA MET A 88 16.42 -10.27 5.19
C MET A 88 15.26 -10.96 4.46
N ALA A 89 15.52 -11.65 3.36
CA ALA A 89 14.48 -12.34 2.59
C ALA A 89 13.78 -13.44 3.40
N ALA A 90 14.52 -14.16 4.24
CA ALA A 90 13.93 -15.11 5.19
C ALA A 90 13.13 -14.39 6.27
N GLY A 91 13.72 -13.36 6.91
CA GLY A 91 13.08 -12.57 7.95
C GLY A 91 11.81 -11.86 7.46
N LEU A 92 11.75 -11.45 6.19
CA LEU A 92 10.57 -10.82 5.61
C LEU A 92 9.35 -11.75 5.67
N ARG A 93 9.49 -13.00 5.31
CA ARG A 93 8.40 -13.99 5.36
C ARG A 93 7.95 -14.27 6.79
N GLU A 94 8.90 -14.29 7.74
CA GLU A 94 8.61 -14.54 9.15
C GLU A 94 7.85 -13.41 9.85
N VAL A 95 8.03 -12.16 9.41
CA VAL A 95 7.36 -11.00 10.02
C VAL A 95 6.07 -10.60 9.31
N ALA A 96 5.84 -11.11 8.12
CA ALA A 96 4.74 -10.71 7.26
C ALA A 96 3.52 -11.63 7.34
N SER A 97 3.70 -12.87 7.80
CA SER A 97 2.66 -13.91 7.68
C SER A 97 2.33 -14.56 9.02
N ALA A 98 1.08 -14.99 9.15
CA ALA A 98 0.64 -15.79 10.29
C ALA A 98 1.41 -17.15 10.39
N PRO A 99 1.54 -17.72 11.59
CA PRO A 99 0.99 -17.23 12.86
C PRO A 99 1.84 -16.14 13.49
N GLY A 100 1.21 -15.24 14.24
CA GLY A 100 1.93 -14.18 14.96
C GLY A 100 1.00 -13.19 15.63
N GLU A 101 1.57 -12.34 16.49
CA GLU A 101 0.83 -11.23 17.05
C GLU A 101 0.69 -10.12 15.99
N LYS A 102 -0.54 -9.67 15.76
CA LYS A 102 -0.84 -8.62 14.78
C LYS A 102 -0.11 -7.31 15.11
N VAL A 103 0.56 -6.77 14.09
CA VAL A 103 1.26 -5.50 14.12
C VAL A 103 0.84 -4.68 12.91
N GLY A 104 0.52 -3.41 13.12
CA GLY A 104 0.08 -2.49 12.08
C GLY A 104 0.97 -1.26 11.92
N PRO A 105 0.58 -0.32 11.05
CA PRO A 105 1.26 0.94 10.85
C PRO A 105 1.44 1.72 12.16
N GLY A 106 2.63 2.28 12.36
CA GLY A 106 2.98 3.04 13.56
C GLY A 106 3.40 2.21 14.77
N GLU A 107 3.20 0.88 14.78
CA GLU A 107 3.47 0.01 15.92
C GLU A 107 4.93 -0.51 15.98
N TRP A 108 5.89 0.28 15.52
CA TRP A 108 7.31 -0.12 15.51
C TRP A 108 7.83 -0.59 16.86
N ALA A 109 7.53 0.15 17.94
CA ALA A 109 8.02 -0.18 19.28
C ALA A 109 7.45 -1.53 19.78
N LYS A 110 6.17 -1.80 19.50
CA LYS A 110 5.51 -3.08 19.82
C LYS A 110 6.16 -4.22 19.04
N ALA A 111 6.30 -4.07 17.73
CA ALA A 111 6.91 -5.09 16.87
C ALA A 111 8.32 -5.44 17.32
N LYS A 112 9.15 -4.42 17.57
CA LYS A 112 10.53 -4.59 18.03
C LYS A 112 10.60 -5.31 19.38
N ALA A 113 9.70 -5.00 20.31
CA ALA A 113 9.65 -5.69 21.61
C ALA A 113 9.31 -7.17 21.44
N LEU A 114 8.31 -7.49 20.63
CA LEU A 114 7.91 -8.87 20.35
C LEU A 114 9.03 -9.68 19.70
N ILE A 115 9.70 -9.13 18.69
CA ILE A 115 10.85 -9.75 18.03
C ILE A 115 11.97 -10.03 19.04
N LYS A 116 12.27 -9.06 19.90
CA LYS A 116 13.31 -9.20 20.94
C LYS A 116 12.96 -10.29 21.97
N GLU A 117 11.69 -10.50 22.25
CA GLU A 117 11.17 -11.57 23.11
C GLU A 117 11.14 -12.94 22.42
N GLY A 118 11.51 -13.01 21.14
CA GLY A 118 11.46 -14.24 20.34
C GLY A 118 10.04 -14.65 19.93
N LYS A 119 9.09 -13.74 19.99
CA LYS A 119 7.70 -13.96 19.56
C LYS A 119 7.57 -13.77 18.06
N ASP A 120 6.62 -14.49 17.47
CA ASP A 120 6.24 -14.29 16.09
C ASP A 120 5.28 -13.11 15.97
N ILE A 121 5.44 -12.36 14.89
CA ILE A 121 4.58 -11.25 14.51
C ILE A 121 3.98 -11.51 13.14
N ASP A 122 2.86 -10.87 12.89
CA ASP A 122 2.11 -10.92 11.63
C ASP A 122 1.75 -9.49 11.25
N TYR A 123 2.47 -8.93 10.27
CA TYR A 123 2.26 -7.55 9.85
C TYR A 123 1.03 -7.44 8.97
N ASP A 124 0.06 -6.66 9.42
CA ASP A 124 -1.16 -6.31 8.71
C ASP A 124 -1.09 -4.83 8.32
N GLY A 125 -0.79 -4.57 7.06
CA GLY A 125 -0.41 -3.25 6.58
C GLY A 125 -1.58 -2.36 6.15
N ALA A 126 -1.24 -1.14 5.77
CA ALA A 126 -2.20 -0.21 5.17
C ALA A 126 -2.67 -0.67 3.79
N GLY A 127 -1.79 -1.33 3.01
CA GLY A 127 -2.12 -1.95 1.73
C GLY A 127 -2.83 -3.30 1.83
N GLY A 128 -2.94 -3.87 3.02
CA GLY A 128 -3.55 -5.17 3.31
C GLY A 128 -2.59 -6.14 4.01
N ALA A 129 -2.98 -7.40 4.09
CA ALA A 129 -2.12 -8.48 4.59
C ALA A 129 -1.04 -8.84 3.57
N TYR A 130 0.14 -9.22 4.06
CA TYR A 130 1.31 -9.55 3.25
C TYR A 130 1.71 -11.02 3.42
N ASP A 131 0.73 -11.92 3.36
CA ASP A 131 0.96 -13.36 3.41
C ASP A 131 1.63 -13.84 2.11
N PHE A 132 2.95 -13.94 2.13
CA PHE A 132 3.72 -14.40 0.97
C PHE A 132 3.49 -15.87 0.70
N ASP A 133 3.14 -16.20 -0.54
CA ASP A 133 3.10 -17.58 -1.01
C ASP A 133 4.50 -18.17 -1.24
N ALA A 134 4.57 -19.41 -1.73
CA ALA A 134 5.85 -20.08 -1.99
C ALA A 134 6.68 -19.38 -3.08
N ALA A 135 6.04 -18.72 -4.04
CA ALA A 135 6.72 -17.97 -5.10
C ALA A 135 7.22 -16.60 -4.61
N GLY A 136 6.66 -16.09 -3.52
CA GLY A 136 6.96 -14.77 -2.98
C GLY A 136 5.95 -13.71 -3.39
N ASP A 137 4.81 -14.15 -3.91
CA ASP A 137 3.72 -13.26 -4.27
C ASP A 137 2.78 -13.05 -3.09
N VAL A 138 2.12 -11.90 -3.07
CA VAL A 138 1.03 -11.56 -2.14
C VAL A 138 -0.23 -11.24 -2.91
N THR A 139 -1.38 -11.44 -2.28
CA THR A 139 -2.63 -10.99 -2.83
C THR A 139 -2.68 -9.46 -2.87
N GLY A 140 -2.80 -8.91 -4.06
CA GLY A 140 -2.87 -7.47 -4.28
C GLY A 140 -4.30 -6.97 -4.52
N TYR A 141 -4.49 -5.68 -4.37
CA TYR A 141 -5.76 -5.00 -4.64
C TYR A 141 -5.56 -3.95 -5.72
N ILE A 142 -6.44 -3.97 -6.73
CA ILE A 142 -6.42 -3.00 -7.83
C ILE A 142 -7.69 -2.17 -7.77
N GLY A 143 -7.53 -0.86 -7.67
CA GLY A 143 -8.61 0.11 -7.73
C GLY A 143 -8.94 0.50 -9.17
N LYS A 144 -10.22 0.67 -9.46
CA LYS A 144 -10.70 1.35 -10.66
C LYS A 144 -11.02 2.79 -10.30
N PHE A 145 -10.40 3.72 -11.01
CA PHE A 145 -10.58 5.16 -10.80
C PHE A 145 -11.20 5.81 -12.03
N VAL A 146 -12.05 6.78 -11.81
CA VAL A 146 -12.60 7.67 -12.84
C VAL A 146 -12.28 9.12 -12.47
N VAL A 147 -12.34 10.01 -13.46
CA VAL A 147 -12.21 11.45 -13.22
C VAL A 147 -13.54 11.98 -12.68
N ASP A 148 -13.48 12.73 -11.57
CA ASP A 148 -14.61 13.41 -10.93
C ASP A 148 -14.18 14.84 -10.57
N GLY A 149 -14.51 15.79 -11.44
CA GLY A 149 -14.00 17.16 -11.34
C GLY A 149 -12.50 17.22 -11.63
N ASP A 150 -11.73 17.71 -10.66
CA ASP A 150 -10.27 17.87 -10.72
C ASP A 150 -9.49 16.71 -10.08
N LYS A 151 -10.18 15.63 -9.68
CA LYS A 151 -9.61 14.52 -8.92
C LYS A 151 -9.94 13.16 -9.53
N TYR A 152 -9.21 12.15 -9.08
CA TYR A 152 -9.53 10.75 -9.32
C TYR A 152 -10.39 10.21 -8.18
N LYS A 153 -11.50 9.54 -8.54
CA LYS A 153 -12.41 8.87 -7.62
C LYS A 153 -12.39 7.37 -7.83
N GLN A 154 -12.12 6.64 -6.77
CA GLN A 154 -12.20 5.18 -6.78
C GLN A 154 -13.66 4.73 -6.87
N THR A 155 -13.96 3.83 -7.81
CA THR A 155 -15.32 3.32 -8.04
C THR A 155 -15.45 1.83 -7.80
N ALA A 156 -14.34 1.09 -7.79
CA ALA A 156 -14.30 -0.33 -7.47
C ALA A 156 -12.92 -0.73 -6.93
N VAL A 157 -12.89 -1.79 -6.16
CA VAL A 157 -11.69 -2.55 -5.77
C VAL A 157 -11.85 -3.96 -6.28
N MET A 158 -10.80 -4.48 -6.89
CA MET A 158 -10.68 -5.86 -7.37
C MET A 158 -9.51 -6.52 -6.65
N GLN A 159 -9.65 -7.81 -6.39
CA GLN A 159 -8.64 -8.68 -5.79
C GLN A 159 -8.26 -9.77 -6.78
#